data_51c94f22594782698e68733f7d16ecfa
#
_entry.id   51c94f22594782698e68733f7d16ecfa
#
_cell.length_a   1.000
_cell.length_b   1.000
_cell.length_c   1.000
_cell.angle_alpha   90.00
_cell.angle_beta   90.00
_cell.angle_gamma   90.00
#
_symmetry.space_group_name_H-M   'P 1'
#
loop_
_entity.id
_entity.type
_entity.pdbx_description
1 polymer ?
#
loop_
_entity_poly.entity_id
_entity_poly.type
_entity_poly.pdbx_seq_one_letter_code
_entity_poly.pdbx_strand_id
1 'polypeptide(L)'
;MPQWLNDSVFYEIYPQSFYDTNGDGIGDINGIIEKLDYVKGLGCNAIWLNPVYDSPFMDAGYDVRDYKKVAPRYGTNDDLVRLFDEAHKKGMKILLDLVPGHTSDTHPWFLESKKAQKSEYTNRYIFTKSVWDAPPQYRMMCGICERDGNYLVNYFSSQPALNYGFHEITHPEWQLPCDHPDCLATVEAIKDIMRFWLDKGADGFRVDMADSLVKNDDEKVATAKIWRGIREMLDKEYPEAAMVAEWCNPERAINNAGFHMDFYLDHYGNGYSRLFRYGDDEGNKGIFNPNGKGDIKNFTDEYLPAYELSKNNGYISFMTNNHDMPRMTHYFGMDAIKLAYAMIFTMPGVPFLYYGDEIGMKYQENLVSKEGGFSRTGSRTPMQWNSGKNLGFSTSDTPYLPVDTDENAPTVENQQNNPDSIYKVVTDIIAIRHANDDLHGNGDFEMIFEPGKFPFGYKRGKFVMLFNPLGKDSEIEINAKGAKKVYEIGTTEVADNKVKMSAQSFAMLEF
;
A
#
# COMPACT_ATOMS: atom_id res chain seq x y z
N MET A 1 10.69 -6.63 -16.54
CA MET A 1 10.63 -5.64 -15.42
C MET A 1 10.59 -4.24 -16.02
N PRO A 2 9.51 -3.48 -15.82
CA PRO A 2 9.45 -2.09 -16.26
C PRO A 2 10.58 -1.25 -15.64
N GLN A 3 11.36 -0.57 -16.48
CA GLN A 3 12.56 0.14 -16.02
C GLN A 3 12.21 1.33 -15.12
N TRP A 4 11.07 1.97 -15.35
CA TRP A 4 10.62 3.12 -14.56
C TRP A 4 10.43 2.81 -13.08
N LEU A 5 10.19 1.55 -12.70
CA LEU A 5 10.03 1.15 -11.30
C LEU A 5 11.29 1.37 -10.46
N ASN A 6 12.47 1.26 -11.06
CA ASN A 6 13.74 1.34 -10.32
C ASN A 6 13.95 2.68 -9.61
N ASP A 7 13.49 3.77 -10.21
CA ASP A 7 13.56 5.13 -9.65
C ASP A 7 12.17 5.62 -9.18
N SER A 8 11.22 4.72 -8.92
CA SER A 8 9.89 5.14 -8.52
C SER A 8 9.78 5.39 -7.03
N VAL A 9 9.01 6.43 -6.71
CA VAL A 9 8.46 6.73 -5.39
C VAL A 9 6.97 6.93 -5.58
N PHE A 10 6.17 6.10 -4.95
CA PHE A 10 4.71 6.12 -5.08
C PHE A 10 4.07 7.02 -4.04
N TYR A 11 2.98 7.68 -4.45
CA TYR A 11 2.07 8.39 -3.57
C TYR A 11 0.71 7.68 -3.60
N GLU A 12 0.24 7.19 -2.45
CA GLU A 12 -1.07 6.55 -2.33
C GLU A 12 -2.14 7.62 -2.10
N ILE A 13 -3.15 7.64 -2.96
CA ILE A 13 -4.30 8.55 -2.87
C ILE A 13 -5.57 7.79 -2.52
N TYR A 14 -6.22 8.19 -1.42
CA TYR A 14 -7.58 7.81 -1.08
C TYR A 14 -8.54 8.86 -1.67
N PRO A 15 -9.22 8.58 -2.80
CA PRO A 15 -9.89 9.61 -3.61
C PRO A 15 -10.90 10.42 -2.84
N GLN A 16 -11.73 9.74 -2.04
CA GLN A 16 -12.79 10.31 -1.23
C GLN A 16 -12.35 11.47 -0.34
N SER A 17 -11.07 11.47 0.08
CA SER A 17 -10.56 12.37 1.10
C SER A 17 -9.40 13.25 0.61
N PHE A 18 -9.10 13.26 -0.70
CA PHE A 18 -7.93 13.98 -1.19
C PHE A 18 -8.21 15.44 -1.50
N TYR A 19 -9.14 15.74 -2.41
CA TYR A 19 -9.55 17.10 -2.72
C TYR A 19 -10.90 17.12 -3.43
N ASP A 20 -11.84 17.92 -2.95
CA ASP A 20 -13.21 18.08 -3.46
C ASP A 20 -13.31 19.33 -4.31
N THR A 21 -13.56 19.19 -5.61
CA THR A 21 -13.69 20.32 -6.55
C THR A 21 -15.13 20.78 -6.76
N ASN A 22 -16.11 19.92 -6.50
CA ASN A 22 -17.52 20.22 -6.78
C ASN A 22 -18.31 20.72 -5.55
N GLY A 23 -17.70 20.62 -4.34
CA GLY A 23 -18.27 21.12 -3.09
C GLY A 23 -19.34 20.21 -2.48
N ASP A 24 -19.36 18.92 -2.82
CA ASP A 24 -20.29 17.94 -2.26
C ASP A 24 -19.78 17.28 -0.96
N GLY A 25 -18.54 17.56 -0.58
CA GLY A 25 -17.89 17.03 0.63
C GLY A 25 -17.11 15.74 0.40
N ILE A 26 -17.03 15.25 -0.83
CA ILE A 26 -16.30 14.05 -1.23
C ILE A 26 -15.23 14.45 -2.24
N GLY A 27 -14.00 13.96 -2.06
CA GLY A 27 -12.94 14.18 -3.04
C GLY A 27 -13.24 13.50 -4.37
N ASP A 28 -12.70 14.03 -5.45
CA ASP A 28 -12.99 13.60 -6.81
C ASP A 28 -11.74 13.51 -7.70
N ILE A 29 -11.88 12.92 -8.89
CA ILE A 29 -10.76 12.73 -9.84
C ILE A 29 -10.24 14.10 -10.33
N ASN A 30 -11.10 15.11 -10.49
CA ASN A 30 -10.66 16.44 -10.89
C ASN A 30 -9.80 17.08 -9.81
N GLY A 31 -10.12 16.82 -8.54
CA GLY A 31 -9.31 17.24 -7.40
C GLY A 31 -7.93 16.59 -7.41
N ILE A 32 -7.82 15.33 -7.80
CA ILE A 32 -6.53 14.68 -7.97
C ILE A 32 -5.73 15.36 -9.10
N ILE A 33 -6.37 15.64 -10.25
CA ILE A 33 -5.73 16.34 -11.37
C ILE A 33 -5.19 17.72 -10.94
N GLU A 34 -5.96 18.50 -10.19
CA GLU A 34 -5.54 19.81 -9.68
C GLU A 34 -4.34 19.74 -8.73
N LYS A 35 -4.15 18.60 -8.06
CA LYS A 35 -3.07 18.39 -7.08
C LYS A 35 -1.87 17.58 -7.60
N LEU A 36 -1.83 17.23 -8.88
CA LEU A 36 -0.69 16.51 -9.47
C LEU A 36 0.64 17.24 -9.31
N ASP A 37 0.64 18.58 -9.43
CA ASP A 37 1.86 19.38 -9.24
C ASP A 37 2.39 19.33 -7.79
N TYR A 38 1.50 19.24 -6.82
CA TYR A 38 1.87 18.99 -5.43
C TYR A 38 2.55 17.65 -5.26
N VAL A 39 1.93 16.57 -5.75
CA VAL A 39 2.49 15.20 -5.66
C VAL A 39 3.86 15.11 -6.35
N LYS A 40 3.99 15.71 -7.53
CA LYS A 40 5.27 15.81 -8.23
C LYS A 40 6.29 16.65 -7.46
N GLY A 41 5.86 17.72 -6.83
CA GLY A 41 6.70 18.59 -5.99
C GLY A 41 7.29 17.91 -4.76
N LEU A 42 6.63 16.87 -4.24
CA LEU A 42 7.18 15.99 -3.21
C LEU A 42 8.34 15.12 -3.71
N GLY A 43 8.48 14.96 -5.03
CA GLY A 43 9.38 14.02 -5.68
C GLY A 43 8.71 12.68 -6.03
N CYS A 44 7.44 12.48 -5.71
CA CYS A 44 6.72 11.27 -6.12
C CYS A 44 6.47 11.29 -7.62
N ASN A 45 6.86 10.21 -8.30
CA ASN A 45 6.74 10.06 -9.76
C ASN A 45 5.80 8.93 -10.16
N ALA A 46 5.12 8.33 -9.20
CA ALA A 46 4.06 7.35 -9.42
C ALA A 46 2.94 7.51 -8.38
N ILE A 47 1.73 7.11 -8.75
CA ILE A 47 0.54 7.17 -7.90
C ILE A 47 -0.06 5.77 -7.80
N TRP A 48 -0.42 5.35 -6.59
CA TRP A 48 -1.39 4.30 -6.35
C TRP A 48 -2.72 4.95 -5.99
N LEU A 49 -3.73 4.70 -6.82
CA LEU A 49 -5.08 5.20 -6.63
C LEU A 49 -5.96 4.11 -6.03
N ASN A 50 -6.44 4.30 -4.79
CA ASN A 50 -7.43 3.42 -4.18
C ASN A 50 -8.71 3.35 -5.05
N PRO A 51 -9.61 2.34 -4.85
CA PRO A 51 -10.67 2.05 -5.81
C PRO A 51 -11.55 3.25 -6.16
N VAL A 52 -11.71 3.50 -7.46
CA VAL A 52 -12.60 4.53 -8.02
C VAL A 52 -13.78 3.93 -8.78
N TYR A 53 -13.90 2.60 -8.79
CA TYR A 53 -14.94 1.88 -9.53
C TYR A 53 -16.33 2.06 -8.93
N ASP A 54 -17.35 1.81 -9.75
CA ASP A 54 -18.74 1.81 -9.31
C ASP A 54 -18.96 0.76 -8.21
N SER A 55 -19.49 1.21 -7.07
CA SER A 55 -19.61 0.44 -5.84
C SER A 55 -20.80 0.95 -5.03
N PRO A 56 -21.47 0.10 -4.23
CA PRO A 56 -22.39 0.55 -3.19
C PRO A 56 -21.68 1.13 -1.96
N PHE A 57 -20.34 1.05 -1.89
CA PHE A 57 -19.51 1.58 -0.81
C PHE A 57 -19.77 0.99 0.57
N MET A 58 -20.03 -0.30 0.63
CA MET A 58 -20.08 -1.03 1.90
C MET A 58 -18.69 -1.28 2.48
N ASP A 59 -17.65 -1.22 1.63
CA ASP A 59 -16.23 -1.32 1.98
C ASP A 59 -15.39 -0.36 1.14
N ALA A 60 -15.70 0.92 1.20
CA ALA A 60 -14.89 2.02 0.65
C ALA A 60 -14.51 1.88 -0.85
N GLY A 61 -15.30 1.14 -1.63
CA GLY A 61 -15.04 0.87 -3.04
C GLY A 61 -14.39 -0.47 -3.33
N TYR A 62 -13.93 -1.21 -2.30
CA TYR A 62 -13.44 -2.59 -2.46
C TYR A 62 -14.56 -3.61 -2.73
N ASP A 63 -15.82 -3.26 -2.52
CA ASP A 63 -17.01 -4.00 -2.94
C ASP A 63 -17.45 -3.52 -4.33
N VAL A 64 -16.71 -3.91 -5.37
CA VAL A 64 -16.89 -3.45 -6.74
C VAL A 64 -18.19 -3.97 -7.36
N ARG A 65 -19.02 -3.05 -7.90
CA ARG A 65 -20.24 -3.38 -8.63
C ARG A 65 -20.04 -3.40 -10.16
N ASP A 66 -19.15 -2.55 -10.67
CA ASP A 66 -18.75 -2.54 -12.08
C ASP A 66 -17.29 -2.10 -12.21
N TYR A 67 -16.43 -3.02 -12.60
CA TYR A 67 -14.99 -2.77 -12.73
C TYR A 67 -14.60 -1.84 -13.88
N LYS A 68 -15.48 -1.64 -14.86
CA LYS A 68 -15.20 -0.86 -16.08
C LYS A 68 -15.87 0.51 -16.05
N LYS A 69 -16.41 0.90 -14.90
CA LYS A 69 -17.10 2.17 -14.70
C LYS A 69 -16.60 2.87 -13.45
N VAL A 70 -16.26 4.13 -13.61
CA VAL A 70 -15.95 5.02 -12.48
C VAL A 70 -17.22 5.32 -11.68
N ALA A 71 -17.12 5.33 -10.36
CA ALA A 71 -18.23 5.70 -9.48
C ALA A 71 -18.66 7.16 -9.71
N PRO A 72 -19.96 7.44 -9.88
CA PRO A 72 -20.43 8.80 -10.17
C PRO A 72 -19.98 9.87 -9.18
N ARG A 73 -19.75 9.50 -7.91
CA ARG A 73 -19.26 10.44 -6.89
C ARG A 73 -17.82 10.89 -7.11
N TYR A 74 -17.03 10.15 -7.88
CA TYR A 74 -15.64 10.51 -8.20
C TYR A 74 -15.48 11.14 -9.59
N GLY A 75 -16.49 11.01 -10.47
CA GLY A 75 -16.46 11.51 -11.83
C GLY A 75 -16.88 10.46 -12.84
N THR A 76 -16.24 10.47 -14.00
CA THR A 76 -16.55 9.62 -15.16
C THR A 76 -15.30 8.83 -15.61
N ASN A 77 -15.50 7.89 -16.54
CA ASN A 77 -14.38 7.21 -17.18
C ASN A 77 -13.47 8.20 -17.94
N ASP A 78 -14.07 9.22 -18.57
CA ASP A 78 -13.30 10.24 -19.30
C ASP A 78 -12.48 11.11 -18.35
N ASP A 79 -12.96 11.37 -17.13
CA ASP A 79 -12.18 12.08 -16.10
C ASP A 79 -10.98 11.22 -15.66
N LEU A 80 -11.16 9.91 -15.52
CA LEU A 80 -10.04 9.01 -15.16
C LEU A 80 -9.01 8.91 -16.30
N VAL A 81 -9.44 8.84 -17.56
CA VAL A 81 -8.53 8.89 -18.71
C VAL A 81 -7.77 10.22 -18.73
N ARG A 82 -8.46 11.33 -18.48
CA ARG A 82 -7.80 12.64 -18.37
C ARG A 82 -6.78 12.68 -17.23
N LEU A 83 -7.04 12.03 -16.10
CA LEU A 83 -6.07 11.92 -15.01
C LEU A 83 -4.81 11.17 -15.47
N PHE A 84 -4.94 10.06 -16.22
CA PHE A 84 -3.77 9.37 -16.80
C PHE A 84 -2.98 10.29 -17.73
N ASP A 85 -3.66 10.96 -18.65
CA ASP A 85 -3.03 11.88 -19.61
C ASP A 85 -2.28 13.02 -18.91
N GLU A 86 -2.88 13.66 -17.89
CA GLU A 86 -2.26 14.77 -17.15
C GLU A 86 -1.09 14.29 -16.29
N ALA A 87 -1.17 13.11 -15.70
CA ALA A 87 -0.07 12.48 -14.98
C ALA A 87 1.10 12.16 -15.92
N HIS A 88 0.82 11.55 -17.07
CA HIS A 88 1.83 11.23 -18.08
C HIS A 88 2.54 12.47 -18.63
N LYS A 89 1.84 13.58 -18.88
CA LYS A 89 2.45 14.87 -19.26
C LYS A 89 3.45 15.37 -18.22
N LYS A 90 3.26 15.00 -16.96
CA LYS A 90 4.16 15.33 -15.87
C LYS A 90 5.25 14.27 -15.62
N GLY A 91 5.28 13.20 -16.42
CA GLY A 91 6.19 12.07 -16.26
C GLY A 91 5.85 11.17 -15.07
N MET A 92 4.59 11.16 -14.65
CA MET A 92 4.11 10.34 -13.53
C MET A 92 3.35 9.11 -14.05
N LYS A 93 3.39 8.01 -13.29
CA LYS A 93 2.72 6.74 -13.56
C LYS A 93 1.55 6.53 -12.61
N ILE A 94 0.51 5.80 -13.05
CA ILE A 94 -0.67 5.53 -12.20
C ILE A 94 -1.00 4.05 -12.17
N LEU A 95 -0.98 3.45 -10.98
CA LEU A 95 -1.55 2.14 -10.71
C LEU A 95 -2.97 2.29 -10.17
N LEU A 96 -3.90 1.55 -10.74
CA LEU A 96 -5.25 1.38 -10.20
C LEU A 96 -5.26 0.25 -9.17
N ASP A 97 -6.26 0.26 -8.29
CA ASP A 97 -6.50 -0.85 -7.38
C ASP A 97 -7.31 -1.94 -8.09
N LEU A 98 -6.83 -3.17 -8.15
CA LEU A 98 -7.55 -4.32 -8.69
C LEU A 98 -8.02 -5.20 -7.53
N VAL A 99 -9.32 -5.46 -7.46
CA VAL A 99 -9.94 -6.31 -6.44
C VAL A 99 -10.35 -7.65 -7.07
N PRO A 100 -9.46 -8.65 -7.16
CA PRO A 100 -9.74 -9.87 -7.91
C PRO A 100 -10.41 -10.96 -7.10
N GLY A 101 -10.38 -10.89 -5.76
CA GLY A 101 -10.84 -11.98 -4.89
C GLY A 101 -12.36 -12.07 -4.70
N HIS A 102 -13.08 -10.97 -4.95
CA HIS A 102 -14.52 -10.86 -4.71
C HIS A 102 -15.13 -9.71 -5.51
N THR A 103 -16.44 -9.60 -5.48
CA THR A 103 -17.18 -8.44 -5.96
C THR A 103 -18.16 -7.96 -4.89
N SER A 104 -18.86 -6.84 -5.13
CA SER A 104 -20.09 -6.55 -4.39
C SER A 104 -21.16 -7.64 -4.61
N ASP A 105 -22.00 -7.87 -3.62
CA ASP A 105 -23.22 -8.68 -3.75
C ASP A 105 -24.27 -8.06 -4.67
N THR A 106 -24.06 -6.82 -5.12
CA THR A 106 -24.85 -6.12 -6.13
C THR A 106 -24.24 -6.18 -7.54
N HIS A 107 -23.08 -6.82 -7.72
CA HIS A 107 -22.45 -7.00 -9.03
C HIS A 107 -23.34 -7.82 -9.97
N PRO A 108 -23.50 -7.46 -11.25
CA PRO A 108 -24.34 -8.20 -12.20
C PRO A 108 -24.03 -9.70 -12.27
N TRP A 109 -22.76 -10.11 -12.20
CA TRP A 109 -22.38 -11.51 -12.17
C TRP A 109 -22.96 -12.26 -10.95
N PHE A 110 -22.92 -11.61 -9.77
CA PHE A 110 -23.47 -12.22 -8.56
C PHE A 110 -25.00 -12.27 -8.59
N LEU A 111 -25.65 -11.22 -9.09
CA LEU A 111 -27.09 -11.17 -9.26
C LEU A 111 -27.60 -12.29 -10.19
N GLU A 112 -26.82 -12.65 -11.21
CA GLU A 112 -27.11 -13.82 -12.06
C GLU A 112 -26.77 -15.15 -11.36
N SER A 113 -25.61 -15.24 -10.70
CA SER A 113 -25.15 -16.46 -10.03
C SER A 113 -26.07 -16.93 -8.92
N LYS A 114 -26.72 -16.02 -8.19
CA LYS A 114 -27.63 -16.34 -7.07
C LYS A 114 -29.04 -16.79 -7.48
N LYS A 115 -29.39 -16.73 -8.78
CA LYS A 115 -30.69 -17.19 -9.28
C LYS A 115 -30.80 -18.70 -9.26
N ALA A 116 -32.02 -19.23 -9.11
CA ALA A 116 -32.29 -20.66 -9.23
C ALA A 116 -32.00 -21.19 -10.64
N GLN A 117 -32.26 -20.37 -11.66
CA GLN A 117 -31.97 -20.71 -13.06
C GLN A 117 -30.47 -20.67 -13.34
N LYS A 118 -29.94 -21.72 -13.96
CA LYS A 118 -28.54 -21.80 -14.38
C LYS A 118 -28.23 -20.84 -15.52
N SER A 119 -27.06 -20.23 -15.46
CA SER A 119 -26.47 -19.35 -16.48
C SER A 119 -24.96 -19.58 -16.57
N GLU A 120 -24.28 -18.89 -17.46
CA GLU A 120 -22.81 -18.86 -17.54
C GLU A 120 -22.14 -18.32 -16.25
N TYR A 121 -22.89 -17.60 -15.41
CA TYR A 121 -22.43 -17.07 -14.13
C TYR A 121 -22.69 -17.99 -12.94
N THR A 122 -23.34 -19.14 -13.13
CA THR A 122 -23.75 -20.04 -12.03
C THR A 122 -22.58 -20.42 -11.12
N ASN A 123 -21.41 -20.68 -11.68
CA ASN A 123 -20.20 -21.07 -10.95
C ASN A 123 -19.15 -19.96 -10.91
N ARG A 124 -19.51 -18.71 -11.29
CA ARG A 124 -18.60 -17.55 -11.16
C ARG A 124 -18.26 -17.26 -9.70
N TYR A 125 -19.12 -17.66 -8.78
CA TYR A 125 -18.92 -17.58 -7.33
C TYR A 125 -19.01 -18.98 -6.72
N ILE A 126 -18.47 -19.12 -5.51
CA ILE A 126 -18.41 -20.40 -4.81
C ILE A 126 -19.70 -20.57 -4.01
N PHE A 127 -20.47 -21.61 -4.35
CA PHE A 127 -21.67 -22.02 -3.63
C PHE A 127 -21.59 -23.47 -3.19
N THR A 128 -22.07 -23.78 -1.97
CA THR A 128 -22.29 -25.16 -1.56
C THR A 128 -23.49 -25.76 -2.31
N LYS A 129 -23.67 -27.06 -2.20
CA LYS A 129 -24.77 -27.77 -2.88
C LYS A 129 -26.14 -27.52 -2.26
N SER A 130 -26.17 -27.25 -0.95
CA SER A 130 -27.40 -27.07 -0.19
C SER A 130 -27.23 -26.02 0.90
N VAL A 131 -28.32 -25.33 1.26
CA VAL A 131 -28.36 -24.39 2.40
C VAL A 131 -28.05 -25.07 3.74
N TRP A 132 -28.13 -26.37 3.83
CA TRP A 132 -27.77 -27.15 5.03
C TRP A 132 -26.31 -27.55 5.05
N ASP A 133 -25.59 -27.29 3.98
CA ASP A 133 -24.16 -27.55 3.85
C ASP A 133 -23.36 -26.26 4.06
N ALA A 134 -22.86 -26.07 5.29
CA ALA A 134 -22.07 -24.90 5.69
C ALA A 134 -20.83 -25.38 6.50
N PRO A 135 -19.81 -25.92 5.81
CA PRO A 135 -18.60 -26.39 6.49
C PRO A 135 -17.92 -25.27 7.27
N PRO A 136 -17.56 -25.50 8.56
CA PRO A 136 -17.13 -24.44 9.49
C PRO A 136 -15.77 -23.81 9.13
N GLN A 137 -14.97 -24.47 8.31
CA GLN A 137 -13.68 -23.94 7.84
C GLN A 137 -13.84 -22.81 6.81
N TYR A 138 -15.03 -22.61 6.24
CA TYR A 138 -15.32 -21.55 5.30
C TYR A 138 -16.27 -20.52 5.89
N ARG A 139 -16.04 -19.25 5.56
CA ARG A 139 -16.97 -18.16 5.90
C ARG A 139 -18.08 -18.12 4.85
N MET A 140 -19.31 -18.43 5.24
CA MET A 140 -20.43 -18.53 4.32
C MET A 140 -21.63 -17.71 4.75
N MET A 141 -22.37 -17.23 3.75
CA MET A 141 -23.67 -16.60 3.92
C MET A 141 -24.78 -17.59 3.54
N CYS A 142 -25.67 -17.87 4.52
CA CYS A 142 -26.64 -18.93 4.39
C CYS A 142 -28.04 -18.41 4.07
N GLY A 143 -28.75 -19.08 3.12
CA GLY A 143 -30.19 -18.97 2.92
C GLY A 143 -30.70 -17.63 2.36
N ILE A 144 -29.87 -16.82 1.70
CA ILE A 144 -30.27 -15.50 1.17
C ILE A 144 -30.34 -15.44 -0.36
N CYS A 145 -30.17 -16.57 -1.04
CA CYS A 145 -30.22 -16.67 -2.50
C CYS A 145 -31.44 -17.46 -2.97
N GLU A 146 -31.86 -17.27 -4.23
CA GLU A 146 -32.96 -18.06 -4.85
C GLU A 146 -32.52 -19.50 -5.11
N ARG A 147 -31.25 -19.72 -5.46
CA ARG A 147 -30.69 -21.07 -5.61
C ARG A 147 -30.44 -21.72 -4.26
N ASP A 148 -30.51 -23.05 -4.21
CA ASP A 148 -30.03 -23.80 -3.07
C ASP A 148 -28.52 -23.67 -2.93
N GLY A 149 -28.03 -23.65 -1.68
CA GLY A 149 -26.64 -23.48 -1.34
C GLY A 149 -26.34 -22.17 -0.59
N ASN A 150 -25.14 -22.14 -0.02
CA ASN A 150 -24.59 -21.01 0.70
C ASN A 150 -23.42 -20.46 -0.11
N TYR A 151 -23.26 -19.14 -0.21
CA TYR A 151 -22.10 -18.61 -0.90
C TYR A 151 -20.95 -18.30 0.07
N LEU A 152 -19.74 -18.52 -0.42
CA LEU A 152 -18.51 -18.20 0.30
C LEU A 152 -18.21 -16.70 0.18
N VAL A 153 -17.79 -16.07 1.29
CA VAL A 153 -17.34 -14.68 1.30
C VAL A 153 -15.82 -14.61 1.39
N ASN A 154 -15.27 -13.60 0.75
CA ASN A 154 -13.83 -13.38 0.83
C ASN A 154 -13.45 -12.55 2.06
N TYR A 155 -14.11 -11.41 2.29
CA TYR A 155 -13.85 -10.53 3.44
C TYR A 155 -15.15 -10.21 4.20
N PHE A 156 -15.97 -9.25 3.76
CA PHE A 156 -17.27 -8.95 4.37
C PHE A 156 -18.41 -9.79 3.79
N SER A 157 -19.54 -9.81 4.48
CA SER A 157 -20.73 -10.53 4.04
C SER A 157 -21.27 -10.07 2.67
N SER A 158 -21.07 -8.81 2.33
CA SER A 158 -21.40 -8.19 1.04
C SER A 158 -20.38 -8.44 -0.07
N GLN A 159 -19.35 -9.28 0.19
CA GLN A 159 -18.26 -9.54 -0.74
C GLN A 159 -18.18 -11.04 -1.08
N PRO A 160 -19.08 -11.55 -1.93
CA PRO A 160 -19.07 -12.94 -2.39
C PRO A 160 -17.77 -13.24 -3.14
N ALA A 161 -17.12 -14.35 -2.78
CA ALA A 161 -15.87 -14.79 -3.34
C ALA A 161 -16.02 -15.25 -4.78
N LEU A 162 -15.21 -14.70 -5.68
CA LEU A 162 -15.05 -15.20 -7.04
C LEU A 162 -14.43 -16.60 -7.04
N ASN A 163 -14.84 -17.43 -7.99
CA ASN A 163 -14.44 -18.83 -8.05
C ASN A 163 -13.25 -19.03 -9.00
N TYR A 164 -12.08 -19.19 -8.43
CA TYR A 164 -10.84 -19.59 -9.12
C TYR A 164 -10.53 -21.08 -8.93
N GLY A 165 -11.44 -21.81 -8.27
CA GLY A 165 -11.30 -23.22 -7.94
C GLY A 165 -10.63 -23.48 -6.60
N PHE A 166 -10.44 -24.77 -6.36
CA PHE A 166 -9.80 -25.31 -5.17
C PHE A 166 -8.55 -26.08 -5.57
N HIS A 167 -7.47 -25.89 -4.81
CA HIS A 167 -6.24 -26.66 -5.02
C HIS A 167 -6.44 -28.09 -4.54
N GLU A 168 -6.93 -28.26 -3.32
CA GLU A 168 -7.35 -29.54 -2.78
C GLU A 168 -8.87 -29.66 -2.76
N ILE A 169 -9.42 -30.72 -3.39
CA ILE A 169 -10.84 -30.98 -3.44
C ILE A 169 -11.22 -31.85 -2.26
N THR A 170 -11.93 -31.30 -1.30
CA THR A 170 -12.44 -32.00 -0.11
C THR A 170 -13.96 -32.21 -0.16
N HIS A 171 -14.67 -31.46 -1.02
CA HIS A 171 -16.11 -31.51 -1.23
C HIS A 171 -16.42 -31.56 -2.74
N PRO A 172 -16.22 -32.71 -3.41
CA PRO A 172 -16.34 -32.81 -4.87
C PRO A 172 -17.76 -32.52 -5.40
N GLU A 173 -18.75 -32.47 -4.54
CA GLU A 173 -20.14 -32.15 -4.90
C GLU A 173 -20.38 -30.66 -5.20
N TRP A 174 -19.47 -29.76 -4.81
CA TRP A 174 -19.58 -28.32 -5.09
C TRP A 174 -18.23 -27.60 -5.30
N GLN A 175 -17.09 -28.18 -4.93
CA GLN A 175 -15.76 -27.61 -5.20
C GLN A 175 -15.33 -27.94 -6.62
N LEU A 176 -14.88 -26.94 -7.35
CA LEU A 176 -14.36 -27.10 -8.71
C LEU A 176 -12.82 -27.06 -8.69
N PRO A 177 -12.14 -27.87 -9.50
CA PRO A 177 -10.69 -27.76 -9.67
C PRO A 177 -10.33 -26.46 -10.44
N CYS A 178 -9.10 -25.96 -10.26
CA CYS A 178 -8.64 -24.71 -10.86
C CYS A 178 -8.67 -24.68 -12.39
N ASP A 179 -8.60 -25.84 -13.06
CA ASP A 179 -8.68 -26.00 -14.50
C ASP A 179 -10.10 -26.18 -15.04
N HIS A 180 -11.12 -26.12 -14.16
CA HIS A 180 -12.50 -26.15 -14.61
C HIS A 180 -12.81 -24.94 -15.51
N PRO A 181 -13.55 -25.12 -16.64
CA PRO A 181 -13.84 -24.03 -17.57
C PRO A 181 -14.42 -22.76 -16.93
N ASP A 182 -15.30 -22.90 -15.94
CA ASP A 182 -15.91 -21.75 -15.24
C ASP A 182 -14.89 -20.99 -14.37
N CYS A 183 -13.92 -21.69 -13.78
CA CYS A 183 -12.82 -21.07 -13.03
C CYS A 183 -11.87 -20.33 -13.97
N LEU A 184 -11.52 -20.92 -15.11
CA LEU A 184 -10.73 -20.27 -16.15
C LEU A 184 -11.44 -19.05 -16.73
N ALA A 185 -12.77 -19.11 -16.90
CA ALA A 185 -13.58 -17.95 -17.32
C ALA A 185 -13.53 -16.80 -16.31
N THR A 186 -13.36 -17.08 -15.02
CA THR A 186 -13.13 -16.05 -14.00
C THR A 186 -11.77 -15.38 -14.19
N VAL A 187 -10.71 -16.16 -14.43
CA VAL A 187 -9.38 -15.62 -14.73
C VAL A 187 -9.39 -14.71 -15.96
N GLU A 188 -10.04 -15.16 -17.05
CA GLU A 188 -10.13 -14.36 -18.28
C GLU A 188 -10.95 -13.08 -18.08
N ALA A 189 -11.99 -13.09 -17.25
CA ALA A 189 -12.75 -11.88 -16.92
C ALA A 189 -11.89 -10.83 -16.19
N ILE A 190 -10.98 -11.26 -15.30
CA ILE A 190 -10.04 -10.35 -14.64
C ILE A 190 -9.01 -9.80 -15.64
N LYS A 191 -8.46 -10.64 -16.51
CA LYS A 191 -7.57 -10.19 -17.59
C LYS A 191 -8.25 -9.17 -18.51
N ASP A 192 -9.52 -9.35 -18.81
CA ASP A 192 -10.31 -8.42 -19.63
C ASP A 192 -10.55 -7.08 -18.93
N ILE A 193 -10.73 -7.07 -17.60
CA ILE A 193 -10.77 -5.85 -16.79
C ILE A 193 -9.41 -5.13 -16.83
N MET A 194 -8.32 -5.88 -16.69
CA MET A 194 -6.98 -5.30 -16.73
C MET A 194 -6.68 -4.67 -18.10
N ARG A 195 -6.96 -5.38 -19.20
CA ARG A 195 -6.80 -4.83 -20.56
C ARG A 195 -7.62 -3.55 -20.75
N PHE A 196 -8.85 -3.53 -20.28
CA PHE A 196 -9.73 -2.36 -20.43
C PHE A 196 -9.13 -1.07 -19.87
N TRP A 197 -8.48 -1.13 -18.72
CA TRP A 197 -7.87 0.06 -18.12
C TRP A 197 -6.46 0.33 -18.65
N LEU A 198 -5.67 -0.70 -18.99
CA LEU A 198 -4.37 -0.54 -19.64
C LEU A 198 -4.50 0.10 -21.02
N ASP A 199 -5.50 -0.32 -21.82
CA ASP A 199 -5.81 0.29 -23.12
C ASP A 199 -6.24 1.76 -22.99
N LYS A 200 -6.69 2.19 -21.83
CA LYS A 200 -7.08 3.57 -21.51
C LYS A 200 -5.97 4.41 -20.88
N GLY A 201 -4.82 3.84 -20.63
CA GLY A 201 -3.65 4.55 -20.12
C GLY A 201 -3.25 4.30 -18.67
N ALA A 202 -3.87 3.35 -17.96
CA ALA A 202 -3.34 2.92 -16.67
C ALA A 202 -1.96 2.27 -16.85
N ASP A 203 -1.04 2.48 -15.90
CA ASP A 203 0.32 1.94 -15.94
C ASP A 203 0.45 0.62 -15.15
N GLY A 204 -0.65 0.08 -14.66
CA GLY A 204 -0.69 -1.19 -13.95
C GLY A 204 -1.64 -1.20 -12.77
N PHE A 205 -1.38 -2.12 -11.82
CA PHE A 205 -2.32 -2.38 -10.72
C PHE A 205 -1.62 -2.64 -9.38
N ARG A 206 -2.21 -2.10 -8.32
CA ARG A 206 -2.08 -2.69 -6.97
C ARG A 206 -3.16 -3.75 -6.86
N VAL A 207 -2.79 -4.92 -6.40
CA VAL A 207 -3.69 -6.07 -6.35
C VAL A 207 -4.08 -6.36 -4.91
N ASP A 208 -5.36 -6.16 -4.64
CA ASP A 208 -5.99 -6.39 -3.35
C ASP A 208 -6.01 -7.89 -3.00
N MET A 209 -5.62 -8.23 -1.76
CA MET A 209 -5.63 -9.60 -1.23
C MET A 209 -5.14 -10.64 -2.25
N ALA A 210 -4.00 -10.38 -2.89
CA ALA A 210 -3.50 -11.14 -4.04
C ALA A 210 -3.33 -12.65 -3.77
N ASP A 211 -3.15 -13.04 -2.51
CA ASP A 211 -2.97 -14.43 -2.08
C ASP A 211 -4.29 -15.22 -1.94
N SER A 212 -5.45 -14.57 -2.05
CA SER A 212 -6.75 -15.11 -1.64
C SER A 212 -7.53 -15.87 -2.72
N LEU A 213 -7.02 -15.96 -3.97
CA LEU A 213 -7.79 -16.40 -5.13
C LEU A 213 -8.26 -17.85 -5.02
N VAL A 214 -7.33 -18.80 -5.04
CA VAL A 214 -7.63 -20.24 -4.97
C VAL A 214 -7.86 -20.65 -3.52
N LYS A 215 -8.84 -21.50 -3.29
CA LYS A 215 -9.16 -22.01 -1.96
C LYS A 215 -8.49 -23.36 -1.70
N ASN A 216 -8.30 -23.73 -0.42
CA ASN A 216 -7.52 -24.91 -0.01
C ASN A 216 -6.12 -24.96 -0.66
N ASP A 217 -5.44 -23.81 -0.71
CA ASP A 217 -4.12 -23.61 -1.35
C ASP A 217 -3.16 -22.97 -0.32
N ASP A 218 -2.81 -23.71 0.72
CA ASP A 218 -2.03 -23.18 1.86
C ASP A 218 -0.66 -22.69 1.43
N GLU A 219 0.01 -23.42 0.52
CA GLU A 219 1.30 -23.04 -0.05
C GLU A 219 1.19 -22.03 -1.21
N LYS A 220 -0.04 -21.63 -1.59
CA LYS A 220 -0.34 -20.66 -2.65
C LYS A 220 0.20 -21.04 -4.04
N VAL A 221 0.40 -22.31 -4.29
CA VAL A 221 0.98 -22.81 -5.56
C VAL A 221 0.01 -22.56 -6.72
N ALA A 222 -1.27 -22.87 -6.54
CA ALA A 222 -2.27 -22.69 -7.58
C ALA A 222 -2.59 -21.20 -7.80
N THR A 223 -2.66 -20.40 -6.73
CA THR A 223 -2.80 -18.94 -6.78
C THR A 223 -1.62 -18.30 -7.53
N ALA A 224 -0.40 -18.70 -7.21
CA ALA A 224 0.80 -18.21 -7.90
C ALA A 224 0.81 -18.55 -9.39
N LYS A 225 0.33 -19.74 -9.78
CA LYS A 225 0.19 -20.15 -11.19
C LYS A 225 -0.77 -19.25 -11.97
N ILE A 226 -1.89 -18.85 -11.37
CA ILE A 226 -2.83 -17.91 -12.00
C ILE A 226 -2.14 -16.57 -12.26
N TRP A 227 -1.48 -16.00 -11.24
CA TRP A 227 -0.77 -14.73 -11.38
C TRP A 227 0.35 -14.79 -12.39
N ARG A 228 1.10 -15.89 -12.45
CA ARG A 228 2.13 -16.06 -13.49
C ARG A 228 1.54 -16.02 -14.90
N GLY A 229 0.39 -16.65 -15.13
CA GLY A 229 -0.31 -16.55 -16.42
C GLY A 229 -0.85 -15.15 -16.73
N ILE A 230 -1.18 -14.35 -15.70
CA ILE A 230 -1.51 -12.93 -15.87
C ILE A 230 -0.24 -12.13 -16.18
N ARG A 231 0.87 -12.41 -15.48
CA ARG A 231 2.15 -11.76 -15.75
C ARG A 231 2.64 -12.02 -17.16
N GLU A 232 2.52 -13.23 -17.69
CA GLU A 232 2.86 -13.57 -19.08
C GLU A 232 2.01 -12.77 -20.07
N MET A 233 0.74 -12.53 -19.79
CA MET A 233 -0.11 -11.64 -20.59
C MET A 233 0.44 -10.20 -20.56
N LEU A 234 0.77 -9.66 -19.39
CA LEU A 234 1.32 -8.31 -19.28
C LEU A 234 2.65 -8.17 -20.01
N ASP A 235 3.58 -9.09 -19.80
CA ASP A 235 4.90 -9.05 -20.48
C ASP A 235 4.77 -9.04 -22.00
N LYS A 236 3.73 -9.70 -22.53
CA LYS A 236 3.48 -9.80 -23.97
C LYS A 236 2.71 -8.61 -24.54
N GLU A 237 1.65 -8.16 -23.85
CA GLU A 237 0.70 -7.19 -24.38
C GLU A 237 0.98 -5.76 -23.84
N TYR A 238 1.51 -5.65 -22.61
CA TYR A 238 1.74 -4.38 -21.89
C TYR A 238 3.06 -4.41 -21.12
N PRO A 239 4.23 -4.51 -21.77
CA PRO A 239 5.52 -4.77 -21.12
C PRO A 239 5.97 -3.69 -20.13
N GLU A 240 5.38 -2.49 -20.20
CA GLU A 240 5.64 -1.40 -19.25
C GLU A 240 4.62 -1.34 -18.09
N ALA A 241 3.63 -2.22 -18.07
CA ALA A 241 2.68 -2.28 -16.97
C ALA A 241 3.29 -2.96 -15.73
N ALA A 242 2.98 -2.44 -14.55
CA ALA A 242 3.47 -2.97 -13.29
C ALA A 242 2.35 -3.57 -12.43
N MET A 243 2.71 -4.55 -11.59
CA MET A 243 1.84 -5.06 -10.52
C MET A 243 2.55 -5.01 -9.18
N VAL A 244 1.87 -4.51 -8.16
CA VAL A 244 2.25 -4.66 -6.75
C VAL A 244 1.23 -5.52 -6.03
N ALA A 245 1.70 -6.53 -5.28
CA ALA A 245 0.84 -7.42 -4.52
C ALA A 245 0.60 -6.87 -3.10
N GLU A 246 -0.63 -7.00 -2.64
CA GLU A 246 -0.90 -7.08 -1.22
C GLU A 246 -0.87 -8.55 -0.81
N TRP A 247 0.34 -9.06 -0.54
CA TRP A 247 0.56 -10.46 -0.15
C TRP A 247 1.44 -10.58 1.08
N CYS A 248 2.43 -9.68 1.19
CA CYS A 248 3.39 -9.62 2.30
C CYS A 248 4.22 -10.89 2.46
N ASN A 249 4.50 -11.53 1.34
CA ASN A 249 5.43 -12.64 1.23
C ASN A 249 6.18 -12.54 -0.10
N PRO A 250 7.31 -11.80 -0.12
CA PRO A 250 8.04 -11.50 -1.35
C PRO A 250 8.50 -12.75 -2.13
N GLU A 251 8.82 -13.83 -1.45
CA GLU A 251 9.16 -15.08 -2.12
C GLU A 251 7.99 -15.62 -2.94
N ARG A 252 6.80 -15.71 -2.35
CA ARG A 252 5.60 -16.21 -3.03
C ARG A 252 5.11 -15.23 -4.09
N ALA A 253 5.01 -13.94 -3.76
CA ALA A 253 4.50 -12.93 -4.66
C ALA A 253 5.44 -12.66 -5.85
N ILE A 254 6.72 -12.42 -5.58
CA ILE A 254 7.69 -12.02 -6.62
C ILE A 254 8.20 -13.26 -7.36
N ASN A 255 8.79 -14.23 -6.64
CA ASN A 255 9.45 -15.36 -7.30
C ASN A 255 8.46 -16.38 -7.86
N ASN A 256 7.39 -16.69 -7.12
CA ASN A 256 6.46 -17.74 -7.54
C ASN A 256 5.31 -17.22 -8.38
N ALA A 257 4.70 -16.09 -8.03
CA ALA A 257 3.57 -15.52 -8.73
C ALA A 257 3.96 -14.53 -9.86
N GLY A 258 5.16 -13.94 -9.82
CA GLY A 258 5.67 -13.05 -10.85
C GLY A 258 5.24 -11.59 -10.71
N PHE A 259 4.86 -11.14 -9.51
CA PHE A 259 4.64 -9.72 -9.25
C PHE A 259 5.95 -8.94 -9.40
N HIS A 260 5.83 -7.67 -9.78
CA HIS A 260 6.98 -6.77 -9.87
C HIS A 260 7.38 -6.24 -8.50
N MET A 261 6.40 -6.10 -7.62
CA MET A 261 6.55 -5.58 -6.26
C MET A 261 5.64 -6.34 -5.31
N ASP A 262 6.05 -6.43 -4.04
CA ASP A 262 5.20 -6.88 -2.95
C ASP A 262 5.35 -5.95 -1.74
N PHE A 263 4.26 -5.63 -1.07
CA PHE A 263 4.29 -4.84 0.14
C PHE A 263 4.89 -5.62 1.30
N TYR A 264 5.72 -4.94 2.09
CA TYR A 264 6.18 -5.44 3.38
C TYR A 264 5.35 -4.73 4.46
N LEU A 265 4.21 -5.33 4.81
CA LEU A 265 3.23 -4.79 5.74
C LEU A 265 3.13 -5.61 7.03
N ASP A 266 2.35 -5.08 7.98
CA ASP A 266 2.09 -5.70 9.27
C ASP A 266 1.23 -6.96 9.13
N HIS A 267 1.80 -8.08 9.51
CA HIS A 267 1.06 -9.31 9.72
C HIS A 267 1.47 -9.90 11.08
N TYR A 268 0.64 -9.66 12.09
CA TYR A 268 0.74 -10.33 13.40
C TYR A 268 2.10 -10.21 14.11
N GLY A 269 2.70 -9.02 14.08
CA GLY A 269 3.92 -8.76 14.84
C GLY A 269 5.21 -9.17 14.13
N ASN A 270 5.23 -9.15 12.81
CA ASN A 270 6.41 -9.36 11.96
C ASN A 270 7.46 -8.23 12.08
N GLY A 271 8.53 -8.30 11.30
CA GLY A 271 9.61 -7.31 11.29
C GLY A 271 9.14 -5.89 10.98
N TYR A 272 8.11 -5.71 10.13
CA TYR A 272 7.50 -4.42 9.85
C TYR A 272 6.86 -3.80 11.11
N SER A 273 6.10 -4.58 11.88
CA SER A 273 5.49 -4.11 13.13
C SER A 273 6.55 -3.64 14.11
N ARG A 274 7.70 -4.33 14.18
CA ARG A 274 8.84 -3.96 15.03
C ARG A 274 9.43 -2.61 14.68
N LEU A 275 9.40 -2.22 13.41
CA LEU A 275 9.83 -0.89 12.97
C LEU A 275 8.79 0.20 13.32
N PHE A 276 7.53 0.02 12.89
CA PHE A 276 6.60 1.13 12.68
C PHE A 276 5.31 1.07 13.50
N ARG A 277 5.07 0.03 14.33
CA ARG A 277 3.78 -0.17 15.00
C ARG A 277 3.83 -0.22 16.51
N TYR A 278 4.93 -0.53 17.11
CA TYR A 278 5.01 -0.62 18.58
C TYR A 278 5.46 0.68 19.20
N GLY A 279 4.50 1.43 19.75
CA GLY A 279 4.75 2.55 20.67
C GLY A 279 5.09 2.07 22.09
N ASP A 280 4.86 2.93 23.08
CA ASP A 280 5.19 2.66 24.47
C ASP A 280 4.37 1.52 25.10
N ASP A 281 3.13 1.33 24.67
CA ASP A 281 2.17 0.39 25.28
C ASP A 281 2.55 -1.09 25.08
N GLU A 282 3.29 -1.42 24.02
CA GLU A 282 3.72 -2.79 23.71
C GLU A 282 5.07 -3.16 24.33
N GLY A 283 5.40 -2.58 25.49
CA GLY A 283 6.64 -2.87 26.22
C GLY A 283 7.88 -2.33 25.51
N ASN A 284 7.75 -1.23 24.80
CA ASN A 284 8.83 -0.53 24.12
C ASN A 284 9.58 -1.37 23.08
N LYS A 285 8.87 -2.17 22.30
CA LYS A 285 9.45 -3.10 21.33
C LYS A 285 9.73 -2.47 19.95
N GLY A 286 9.17 -1.29 19.67
CA GLY A 286 9.38 -0.56 18.41
C GLY A 286 10.80 -0.01 18.30
N ILE A 287 11.43 -0.19 17.14
CA ILE A 287 12.82 0.24 16.92
C ILE A 287 12.94 1.76 16.94
N PHE A 288 11.95 2.46 16.36
CA PHE A 288 11.93 3.94 16.33
C PHE A 288 11.35 4.59 17.59
N ASN A 289 10.94 3.82 18.59
CA ASN A 289 10.51 4.38 19.87
C ASN A 289 11.70 4.93 20.66
N PRO A 290 11.72 6.22 21.03
CA PRO A 290 12.87 6.84 21.75
C PRO A 290 13.16 6.21 23.11
N ASN A 291 12.16 5.62 23.77
CA ASN A 291 12.29 4.87 25.01
C ASN A 291 12.42 3.36 24.74
N GLY A 292 12.52 2.98 23.49
CA GLY A 292 12.39 1.61 23.04
C GLY A 292 13.54 0.72 23.48
N LYS A 293 13.20 -0.56 23.64
CA LYS A 293 14.12 -1.67 23.86
C LYS A 293 14.13 -2.61 22.65
N GLY A 294 13.73 -2.07 21.49
CA GLY A 294 13.73 -2.81 20.24
C GLY A 294 15.13 -3.23 19.83
N ASP A 295 15.24 -4.30 19.08
CA ASP A 295 16.46 -4.79 18.47
C ASP A 295 16.25 -4.84 16.97
N ILE A 296 17.13 -4.20 16.20
CA ILE A 296 17.07 -4.23 14.73
C ILE A 296 17.13 -5.64 14.18
N LYS A 297 17.69 -6.58 14.93
CA LYS A 297 17.70 -8.00 14.59
C LYS A 297 16.29 -8.56 14.35
N ASN A 298 15.29 -8.09 15.08
CA ASN A 298 13.89 -8.52 14.89
C ASN A 298 13.32 -8.17 13.51
N PHE A 299 13.85 -7.14 12.87
CA PHE A 299 13.55 -6.80 11.48
C PHE A 299 14.46 -7.56 10.51
N THR A 300 15.77 -7.57 10.76
CA THR A 300 16.73 -8.11 9.82
C THR A 300 16.62 -9.63 9.64
N ASP A 301 16.25 -10.37 10.67
CA ASP A 301 16.07 -11.83 10.60
C ASP A 301 14.98 -12.27 9.62
N GLU A 302 13.97 -11.40 9.40
CA GLU A 302 12.90 -11.67 8.43
C GLU A 302 13.18 -11.00 7.08
N TYR A 303 13.60 -9.74 7.12
CA TYR A 303 13.77 -8.94 5.90
C TYR A 303 14.95 -9.41 5.03
N LEU A 304 16.12 -9.67 5.63
CA LEU A 304 17.32 -10.03 4.84
C LEU A 304 17.14 -11.33 4.03
N PRO A 305 16.60 -12.41 4.58
CA PRO A 305 16.32 -13.60 3.77
C PRO A 305 15.35 -13.32 2.63
N ALA A 306 14.26 -12.59 2.89
CA ALA A 306 13.27 -12.22 1.87
C ALA A 306 13.87 -11.34 0.77
N TYR A 307 14.71 -10.37 1.16
CA TYR A 307 15.43 -9.50 0.22
C TYR A 307 16.39 -10.31 -0.66
N GLU A 308 17.24 -11.17 -0.08
CA GLU A 308 18.19 -11.99 -0.83
C GLU A 308 17.50 -12.91 -1.84
N LEU A 309 16.35 -13.47 -1.50
CA LEU A 309 15.58 -14.34 -2.39
C LEU A 309 14.91 -13.56 -3.55
N SER A 310 14.49 -12.32 -3.34
CA SER A 310 13.65 -11.59 -4.29
C SER A 310 14.36 -10.49 -5.08
N LYS A 311 15.49 -9.94 -4.60
CA LYS A 311 16.16 -8.74 -5.13
C LYS A 311 16.48 -8.75 -6.63
N ASN A 312 16.64 -9.93 -7.23
CA ASN A 312 16.93 -10.07 -8.67
C ASN A 312 15.66 -10.18 -9.54
N ASN A 313 14.48 -10.37 -8.93
CA ASN A 313 13.23 -10.65 -9.63
C ASN A 313 12.16 -9.57 -9.44
N GLY A 314 12.29 -8.74 -8.40
CA GLY A 314 11.34 -7.68 -8.09
C GLY A 314 11.76 -6.86 -6.87
N TYR A 315 10.83 -6.04 -6.38
CA TYR A 315 11.09 -5.09 -5.31
C TYR A 315 10.21 -5.35 -4.09
N ILE A 316 10.82 -5.33 -2.90
CA ILE A 316 10.07 -5.22 -1.64
C ILE A 316 9.71 -3.75 -1.45
N SER A 317 8.44 -3.47 -1.22
CA SER A 317 7.92 -2.11 -1.11
C SER A 317 7.56 -1.77 0.33
N PHE A 318 8.17 -0.70 0.84
CA PHE A 318 7.90 -0.17 2.17
C PHE A 318 6.92 0.99 2.15
N MET A 319 6.10 1.08 3.19
CA MET A 319 5.29 2.26 3.55
C MET A 319 5.20 2.36 5.07
N THR A 320 4.93 3.55 5.60
CA THR A 320 4.71 3.73 7.04
C THR A 320 3.33 3.28 7.48
N ASN A 321 2.35 3.47 6.62
CA ASN A 321 0.95 3.03 6.76
C ASN A 321 0.22 3.20 5.42
N ASN A 322 -1.05 2.83 5.40
CA ASN A 322 -1.97 2.99 4.29
C ASN A 322 -3.39 3.30 4.79
N HIS A 323 -4.38 3.22 3.90
CA HIS A 323 -5.79 3.44 4.23
C HIS A 323 -6.40 2.39 5.18
N ASP A 324 -5.71 1.27 5.43
CA ASP A 324 -6.18 0.16 6.28
C ASP A 324 -5.49 0.11 7.66
N MET A 325 -4.49 0.94 7.88
CA MET A 325 -3.74 0.95 9.13
C MET A 325 -3.74 2.34 9.79
N PRO A 326 -3.65 2.42 11.13
CA PRO A 326 -3.47 3.70 11.81
C PRO A 326 -2.19 4.40 11.31
N ARG A 327 -2.23 5.73 11.18
CA ARG A 327 -1.06 6.55 10.83
C ARG A 327 0.02 6.40 11.90
N MET A 328 1.29 6.55 11.52
CA MET A 328 2.41 6.48 12.49
C MET A 328 2.29 7.47 13.64
N THR A 329 1.61 8.59 13.45
CA THR A 329 1.30 9.57 14.50
C THR A 329 0.47 9.01 15.66
N HIS A 330 -0.14 7.84 15.47
CA HIS A 330 -0.80 7.09 16.55
C HIS A 330 0.21 6.46 17.52
N TYR A 331 1.40 6.12 17.04
CA TYR A 331 2.41 5.37 17.79
C TYR A 331 3.61 6.20 18.19
N PHE A 332 4.00 7.21 17.40
CA PHE A 332 5.28 7.88 17.49
C PHE A 332 5.16 9.40 17.41
N GLY A 333 6.10 10.10 18.06
CA GLY A 333 6.33 11.53 17.88
C GLY A 333 6.99 11.87 16.55
N MET A 334 6.98 13.15 16.19
CA MET A 334 7.42 13.63 14.87
C MET A 334 8.87 13.30 14.56
N ASP A 335 9.79 13.32 15.53
CA ASP A 335 11.21 13.02 15.31
C ASP A 335 11.41 11.54 14.93
N ALA A 336 10.72 10.63 15.59
CA ALA A 336 10.74 9.21 15.22
C ALA A 336 10.18 8.96 13.81
N ILE A 337 9.12 9.69 13.43
CA ILE A 337 8.52 9.62 12.09
C ILE A 337 9.48 10.12 11.02
N LYS A 338 10.23 11.22 11.27
CA LYS A 338 11.29 11.68 10.36
C LYS A 338 12.34 10.61 10.10
N LEU A 339 12.77 9.87 11.16
CA LEU A 339 13.72 8.76 11.02
C LEU A 339 13.14 7.60 10.21
N ALA A 340 11.86 7.28 10.41
CA ALA A 340 11.19 6.23 9.65
C ALA A 340 11.15 6.58 8.15
N TYR A 341 10.85 7.82 7.78
CA TYR A 341 10.91 8.26 6.39
C TYR A 341 12.34 8.26 5.84
N ALA A 342 13.33 8.69 6.63
CA ALA A 342 14.73 8.57 6.23
C ALA A 342 15.08 7.12 5.89
N MET A 343 14.59 6.14 6.67
CA MET A 343 14.79 4.72 6.37
C MET A 343 14.07 4.30 5.09
N ILE A 344 12.75 4.53 4.98
CA ILE A 344 11.95 4.06 3.85
C ILE A 344 12.48 4.56 2.51
N PHE A 345 12.84 5.85 2.41
CA PHE A 345 13.31 6.43 1.15
C PHE A 345 14.78 6.12 0.83
N THR A 346 15.53 5.54 1.76
CA THR A 346 16.93 5.13 1.53
C THR A 346 17.12 3.62 1.47
N MET A 347 16.14 2.81 1.87
CA MET A 347 16.14 1.35 1.68
C MET A 347 16.06 0.96 0.20
N PRO A 348 16.52 -0.25 -0.20
CA PRO A 348 16.26 -0.79 -1.52
C PRO A 348 14.76 -1.07 -1.72
N GLY A 349 14.36 -1.25 -2.98
CA GLY A 349 12.98 -1.45 -3.37
C GLY A 349 12.28 -0.14 -3.75
N VAL A 350 10.95 -0.18 -3.83
CA VAL A 350 10.10 0.93 -4.28
C VAL A 350 9.26 1.44 -3.11
N PRO A 351 9.53 2.64 -2.56
CA PRO A 351 8.80 3.16 -1.41
C PRO A 351 7.46 3.75 -1.81
N PHE A 352 6.50 3.68 -0.87
CA PHE A 352 5.16 4.25 -0.96
C PHE A 352 4.94 5.24 0.18
N LEU A 353 4.31 6.37 -0.15
CA LEU A 353 3.92 7.44 0.76
C LEU A 353 2.40 7.58 0.75
N TYR A 354 1.75 7.41 1.89
CA TYR A 354 0.31 7.61 2.00
C TYR A 354 -0.04 9.08 2.16
N TYR A 355 -1.08 9.57 1.46
CA TYR A 355 -1.46 10.99 1.49
C TYR A 355 -1.60 11.52 2.92
N GLY A 356 -1.06 12.71 3.14
CA GLY A 356 -1.08 13.40 4.43
C GLY A 356 -0.01 12.96 5.43
N ASP A 357 0.69 11.86 5.19
CA ASP A 357 1.79 11.44 6.06
C ASP A 357 2.99 12.40 5.94
N GLU A 358 3.22 12.95 4.76
CA GLU A 358 4.27 13.95 4.50
C GLU A 358 4.10 15.25 5.26
N ILE A 359 2.89 15.50 5.77
CA ILE A 359 2.62 16.67 6.62
C ILE A 359 2.39 16.28 8.09
N GLY A 360 2.49 14.98 8.41
CA GLY A 360 2.29 14.48 9.76
C GLY A 360 0.82 14.51 10.23
N MET A 361 -0.13 14.24 9.33
CA MET A 361 -1.55 14.12 9.70
C MET A 361 -1.74 13.13 10.83
N LYS A 362 -2.60 13.50 11.80
CA LYS A 362 -2.92 12.66 12.94
C LYS A 362 -3.92 11.57 12.56
N TYR A 363 -3.77 10.39 13.16
CA TYR A 363 -4.84 9.41 13.21
C TYR A 363 -5.96 9.95 14.10
N GLN A 364 -7.20 9.97 13.60
CA GLN A 364 -8.36 10.47 14.34
C GLN A 364 -9.06 9.34 15.07
N GLU A 365 -9.01 9.41 16.42
CA GLU A 365 -9.62 8.41 17.29
C GLU A 365 -11.15 8.49 17.32
N ASN A 366 -11.78 7.35 17.56
CA ASN A 366 -13.21 7.26 17.91
C ASN A 366 -14.18 7.84 16.87
N LEU A 367 -13.79 7.91 15.60
CA LEU A 367 -14.69 8.32 14.54
C LEU A 367 -15.80 7.28 14.32
N VAL A 368 -16.99 7.77 13.98
CA VAL A 368 -18.08 6.91 13.55
C VAL A 368 -17.65 6.17 12.28
N SER A 369 -17.75 4.83 12.32
CA SER A 369 -17.41 4.00 11.17
C SER A 369 -18.20 4.41 9.93
N LYS A 370 -17.50 4.62 8.83
CA LYS A 370 -18.06 4.85 7.51
C LYS A 370 -17.58 3.76 6.56
N GLU A 371 -18.48 3.27 5.72
CA GLU A 371 -18.15 2.35 4.64
C GLU A 371 -17.29 1.16 5.11
N GLY A 372 -17.72 0.46 6.16
CA GLY A 372 -16.97 -0.68 6.71
C GLY A 372 -15.58 -0.33 7.26
N GLY A 373 -15.29 0.96 7.49
CA GLY A 373 -13.97 1.41 7.93
C GLY A 373 -13.60 0.97 9.34
N PHE A 374 -14.57 0.93 10.26
CA PHE A 374 -14.30 0.66 11.70
C PHE A 374 -13.14 1.53 12.20
N SER A 375 -12.13 0.92 12.82
CA SER A 375 -10.92 1.64 13.25
C SER A 375 -10.13 2.28 12.09
N ARG A 376 -10.25 1.79 10.86
CA ARG A 376 -9.58 2.35 9.68
C ARG A 376 -10.10 3.74 9.29
N THR A 377 -11.33 4.11 9.71
CA THR A 377 -11.93 5.43 9.41
C THR A 377 -11.02 6.59 9.82
N GLY A 378 -10.32 6.47 10.95
CA GLY A 378 -9.41 7.51 11.45
C GLY A 378 -8.17 7.77 10.61
N SER A 379 -7.79 6.84 9.72
CA SER A 379 -6.70 7.01 8.77
C SER A 379 -7.14 7.62 7.43
N ARG A 380 -8.47 7.67 7.18
CA ARG A 380 -9.08 8.05 5.90
C ARG A 380 -9.63 9.47 5.89
N THR A 381 -9.28 10.29 6.89
CA THR A 381 -9.78 11.67 7.04
C THR A 381 -9.27 12.59 5.94
N PRO A 382 -10.00 13.71 5.66
CA PRO A 382 -9.64 14.62 4.58
C PRO A 382 -8.24 15.20 4.67
N MET A 383 -7.57 15.32 3.51
CA MET A 383 -6.27 15.99 3.37
C MET A 383 -6.34 17.45 3.84
N GLN A 384 -5.29 17.92 4.47
CA GLN A 384 -5.20 19.22 5.12
C GLN A 384 -4.29 20.16 4.30
N TRP A 385 -4.89 20.98 3.40
CA TRP A 385 -4.15 21.79 2.45
C TRP A 385 -3.71 23.14 3.03
N ASN A 386 -4.61 23.84 3.73
CA ASN A 386 -4.39 25.19 4.28
C ASN A 386 -5.32 25.47 5.46
N SER A 387 -5.23 26.66 6.05
CA SER A 387 -6.04 27.08 7.18
C SER A 387 -7.48 27.52 6.83
N GLY A 388 -7.93 27.35 5.59
CA GLY A 388 -9.26 27.68 5.13
C GLY A 388 -10.35 26.73 5.61
N LYS A 389 -11.59 26.91 5.11
CA LYS A 389 -12.73 26.05 5.42
C LYS A 389 -12.38 24.58 5.15
N ASN A 390 -12.72 23.70 6.08
CA ASN A 390 -12.42 22.27 6.03
C ASN A 390 -10.92 21.97 5.78
N LEU A 391 -10.03 22.81 6.32
CA LEU A 391 -8.59 22.74 6.10
C LEU A 391 -8.21 22.76 4.59
N GLY A 392 -9.03 23.44 3.76
CA GLY A 392 -8.83 23.56 2.33
C GLY A 392 -9.21 22.32 1.51
N PHE A 393 -9.78 21.30 2.11
CA PHE A 393 -10.21 20.08 1.42
C PHE A 393 -11.44 20.31 0.54
N SER A 394 -12.46 21.02 1.07
CA SER A 394 -13.79 21.17 0.46
C SER A 394 -14.45 22.49 0.83
N THR A 395 -15.27 23.00 -0.07
CA THR A 395 -16.16 24.14 0.19
C THR A 395 -17.52 23.72 0.81
N SER A 396 -17.79 22.43 0.95
CA SER A 396 -19.01 21.88 1.56
C SER A 396 -19.19 22.35 3.01
N ASP A 397 -20.44 22.49 3.46
CA ASP A 397 -20.73 22.72 4.88
C ASP A 397 -20.54 21.46 5.74
N THR A 398 -20.63 20.29 5.11
CA THR A 398 -20.54 18.98 5.77
C THR A 398 -19.68 18.03 4.95
N PRO A 399 -18.34 18.02 5.16
CA PRO A 399 -17.49 17.00 4.55
C PRO A 399 -17.96 15.58 4.92
N TYR A 400 -17.81 14.65 4.01
CA TYR A 400 -18.25 13.26 4.20
C TYR A 400 -17.59 12.58 5.39
N LEU A 401 -16.28 12.76 5.56
CA LEU A 401 -15.55 12.46 6.78
C LEU A 401 -15.16 13.76 7.50
N PRO A 402 -15.09 13.77 8.84
CA PRO A 402 -14.72 14.98 9.57
C PRO A 402 -13.26 15.36 9.31
N VAL A 403 -12.99 16.65 9.29
CA VAL A 403 -11.65 17.22 9.29
C VAL A 403 -11.08 17.25 10.72
N ASP A 404 -9.75 17.36 10.84
CA ASP A 404 -9.11 17.61 12.14
C ASP A 404 -9.58 18.96 12.69
N THR A 405 -9.99 18.99 13.96
CA THR A 405 -10.48 20.19 14.65
C THR A 405 -9.43 20.80 15.58
N ASP A 406 -8.23 20.23 15.62
CA ASP A 406 -7.12 20.81 16.39
C ASP A 406 -6.71 22.15 15.75
N GLU A 407 -6.61 23.22 16.53
CA GLU A 407 -6.15 24.52 16.07
C GLU A 407 -4.73 24.50 15.48
N ASN A 408 -3.93 23.50 15.89
CA ASN A 408 -2.58 23.25 15.43
C ASN A 408 -2.51 22.09 14.41
N ALA A 409 -3.64 21.73 13.75
CA ALA A 409 -3.65 20.70 12.75
C ALA A 409 -2.60 20.98 11.66
N PRO A 410 -1.76 20.01 11.29
CA PRO A 410 -0.77 20.22 10.25
C PRO A 410 -1.45 20.43 8.90
N THR A 411 -0.95 21.40 8.12
CA THR A 411 -1.42 21.65 6.75
C THR A 411 -0.25 21.67 5.79
N VAL A 412 -0.50 21.42 4.52
CA VAL A 412 0.51 21.56 3.48
C VAL A 412 1.15 22.95 3.56
N GLU A 413 0.34 24.00 3.66
CA GLU A 413 0.80 25.38 3.70
C GLU A 413 1.78 25.64 4.86
N ASN A 414 1.47 25.17 6.07
CA ASN A 414 2.36 25.42 7.22
C ASN A 414 3.59 24.50 7.22
N GLN A 415 3.46 23.27 6.72
CA GLN A 415 4.60 22.33 6.67
C GLN A 415 5.61 22.70 5.58
N GLN A 416 5.18 23.21 4.43
CA GLN A 416 6.07 23.71 3.39
C GLN A 416 6.93 24.88 3.85
N ASN A 417 6.40 25.71 4.74
CA ASN A 417 7.08 26.90 5.27
C ASN A 417 7.93 26.62 6.53
N ASN A 418 7.88 25.40 7.06
CA ASN A 418 8.65 25.01 8.24
C ASN A 418 9.91 24.22 7.84
N PRO A 419 11.12 24.74 8.04
CA PRO A 419 12.36 24.05 7.66
C PRO A 419 12.64 22.77 8.46
N ASP A 420 11.98 22.58 9.60
CA ASP A 420 12.08 21.38 10.46
C ASP A 420 10.85 20.46 10.34
N SER A 421 10.11 20.54 9.24
CA SER A 421 8.92 19.74 9.00
C SER A 421 9.24 18.32 8.50
N ILE A 422 8.29 17.41 8.66
CA ILE A 422 8.32 16.10 7.99
C ILE A 422 8.33 16.32 6.47
N TYR A 423 7.56 17.27 5.96
CA TYR A 423 7.50 17.63 4.55
C TYR A 423 8.90 17.88 3.98
N LYS A 424 9.70 18.68 4.71
CA LYS A 424 11.07 18.98 4.29
C LYS A 424 11.96 17.75 4.27
N VAL A 425 11.88 16.89 5.28
CA VAL A 425 12.63 15.62 5.33
C VAL A 425 12.27 14.72 4.16
N VAL A 426 10.96 14.54 3.89
CA VAL A 426 10.46 13.72 2.79
C VAL A 426 10.96 14.23 1.45
N THR A 427 10.79 15.52 1.16
CA THR A 427 11.20 16.10 -0.13
C THR A 427 12.71 16.06 -0.34
N ASP A 428 13.50 16.34 0.69
CA ASP A 428 14.96 16.34 0.60
C ASP A 428 15.50 14.93 0.32
N ILE A 429 15.04 13.94 1.07
CA ILE A 429 15.55 12.57 0.92
C ILE A 429 15.10 11.95 -0.40
N ILE A 430 13.86 12.21 -0.86
CA ILE A 430 13.42 11.75 -2.18
C ILE A 430 14.27 12.41 -3.28
N ALA A 431 14.56 13.71 -3.16
CA ALA A 431 15.44 14.40 -4.12
C ALA A 431 16.85 13.79 -4.14
N ILE A 432 17.43 13.47 -2.98
CA ILE A 432 18.72 12.79 -2.89
C ILE A 432 18.65 11.39 -3.53
N ARG A 433 17.56 10.66 -3.30
CA ARG A 433 17.33 9.34 -3.90
C ARG A 433 17.34 9.40 -5.42
N HIS A 434 16.55 10.29 -6.02
CA HIS A 434 16.49 10.46 -7.48
C HIS A 434 17.83 10.92 -8.09
N ALA A 435 18.62 11.68 -7.35
CA ALA A 435 19.91 12.17 -7.84
C ALA A 435 21.03 11.11 -7.81
N ASN A 436 20.81 9.93 -7.23
CA ASN A 436 21.85 8.94 -6.97
C ASN A 436 21.37 7.51 -7.25
N ASP A 437 21.90 6.92 -8.32
CA ASP A 437 21.56 5.55 -8.74
C ASP A 437 21.80 4.50 -7.64
N ASP A 438 22.82 4.70 -6.78
CA ASP A 438 23.08 3.82 -5.63
C ASP A 438 21.89 3.71 -4.67
N LEU A 439 21.01 4.71 -4.64
CA LEU A 439 19.82 4.75 -3.79
C LEU A 439 18.54 4.25 -4.49
N HIS A 440 18.60 3.94 -5.80
CA HIS A 440 17.46 3.39 -6.52
C HIS A 440 17.08 1.99 -6.02
N GLY A 441 15.97 1.46 -6.50
CA GLY A 441 15.36 0.23 -6.00
C GLY A 441 16.29 -1.00 -6.00
N ASN A 442 17.15 -1.12 -7.01
CA ASN A 442 18.09 -2.24 -7.19
C ASN A 442 19.53 -1.95 -6.75
N GLY A 443 19.80 -0.79 -6.13
CA GLY A 443 21.14 -0.46 -5.62
C GLY A 443 21.59 -1.44 -4.52
N ASP A 444 22.91 -1.62 -4.41
CA ASP A 444 23.53 -2.51 -3.41
C ASP A 444 23.07 -2.20 -1.98
N PHE A 445 22.99 -3.22 -1.14
CA PHE A 445 22.53 -3.08 0.24
C PHE A 445 23.27 -4.02 1.18
N GLU A 446 23.78 -3.45 2.27
CA GLU A 446 24.48 -4.20 3.34
C GLU A 446 24.16 -3.59 4.70
N MET A 447 23.61 -4.37 5.63
CA MET A 447 23.33 -3.91 7.00
C MET A 447 24.59 -3.76 7.83
N ILE A 448 24.63 -2.70 8.65
CA ILE A 448 25.66 -2.41 9.64
C ILE A 448 24.96 -2.32 11.00
N PHE A 449 25.09 -3.36 11.82
CA PHE A 449 24.49 -3.38 13.14
C PHE A 449 25.14 -4.41 14.06
N GLU A 450 24.97 -4.21 15.37
CA GLU A 450 25.22 -5.23 16.37
C GLU A 450 23.90 -5.53 17.10
N PRO A 451 23.55 -6.83 17.30
CA PRO A 451 22.33 -7.21 18.02
C PRO A 451 22.22 -6.52 19.39
N GLY A 452 21.03 -5.96 19.69
CA GLY A 452 20.76 -5.26 20.94
C GLY A 452 21.47 -3.93 21.13
N LYS A 453 22.14 -3.39 20.11
CA LYS A 453 22.84 -2.10 20.18
C LYS A 453 22.30 -1.08 19.19
N PHE A 454 22.43 0.19 19.57
CA PHE A 454 22.20 1.37 18.74
C PHE A 454 23.42 2.30 18.83
N PRO A 455 23.74 3.08 17.80
CA PRO A 455 23.08 3.22 16.50
C PRO A 455 23.18 1.98 15.61
N PHE A 456 22.30 1.86 14.63
CA PHE A 456 22.42 0.92 13.51
C PHE A 456 22.52 1.65 12.18
N GLY A 457 22.85 0.95 11.11
CA GLY A 457 22.92 1.55 9.79
C GLY A 457 22.97 0.53 8.66
N TYR A 458 23.16 1.04 7.45
CA TYR A 458 23.39 0.22 6.26
C TYR A 458 24.14 1.01 5.19
N LYS A 459 24.72 0.28 4.25
CA LYS A 459 25.36 0.83 3.05
C LYS A 459 24.45 0.71 1.85
N ARG A 460 24.51 1.71 0.98
CA ARG A 460 23.94 1.74 -0.37
C ARG A 460 25.01 2.33 -1.30
N GLY A 461 25.74 1.49 -2.06
CA GLY A 461 26.85 1.92 -2.89
C GLY A 461 27.88 2.73 -2.08
N LYS A 462 28.11 4.00 -2.48
CA LYS A 462 29.00 4.94 -1.79
C LYS A 462 28.43 5.57 -0.51
N PHE A 463 27.16 5.34 -0.20
CA PHE A 463 26.49 5.95 0.95
C PHE A 463 26.45 5.01 2.15
N VAL A 464 26.57 5.60 3.34
CA VAL A 464 26.29 4.94 4.62
C VAL A 464 25.21 5.74 5.34
N MET A 465 24.11 5.06 5.65
CA MET A 465 23.02 5.58 6.47
C MET A 465 23.19 5.09 7.90
N LEU A 466 23.15 6.01 8.86
CA LEU A 466 23.26 5.72 10.30
C LEU A 466 22.03 6.28 11.03
N PHE A 467 21.49 5.49 11.97
CA PHE A 467 20.28 5.82 12.72
C PHE A 467 20.53 5.67 14.22
N ASN A 468 20.30 6.72 14.98
CA ASN A 468 20.13 6.66 16.43
C ASN A 468 18.67 6.94 16.80
N PRO A 469 17.81 5.90 16.94
CA PRO A 469 16.41 6.10 17.28
C PRO A 469 16.18 6.39 18.77
N LEU A 470 17.20 6.24 19.62
CA LEU A 470 17.06 6.42 21.07
C LEU A 470 16.83 7.87 21.47
N GLY A 471 16.11 8.10 22.58
CA GLY A 471 15.94 9.42 23.22
C GLY A 471 17.20 9.93 23.96
N LYS A 472 18.39 9.46 23.61
CA LYS A 472 19.67 9.85 24.18
C LYS A 472 20.78 9.81 23.14
N ASP A 473 21.84 10.58 23.37
CA ASP A 473 23.02 10.54 22.53
C ASP A 473 23.67 9.15 22.53
N SER A 474 24.25 8.79 21.40
CA SER A 474 24.88 7.51 21.18
C SER A 474 26.08 7.65 20.22
N GLU A 475 26.92 6.63 20.13
CA GLU A 475 28.03 6.62 19.15
C GLU A 475 28.14 5.23 18.50
N ILE A 476 28.62 5.20 17.26
CA ILE A 476 28.94 3.99 16.53
C ILE A 476 30.39 4.05 16.06
N GLU A 477 31.11 2.95 16.27
CA GLU A 477 32.47 2.77 15.73
C GLU A 477 32.37 2.34 14.27
N ILE A 478 32.85 3.20 13.37
CA ILE A 478 32.89 2.96 11.92
C ILE A 478 34.07 3.74 11.33
N ASN A 479 34.76 3.14 10.35
CA ASN A 479 35.77 3.87 9.61
C ASN A 479 35.07 4.95 8.74
N ALA A 480 35.08 6.16 9.22
CA ALA A 480 34.46 7.34 8.57
C ALA A 480 35.53 8.31 8.02
N LYS A 481 36.77 7.87 7.89
CA LYS A 481 37.87 8.72 7.38
C LYS A 481 37.60 9.21 5.97
N GLY A 482 37.52 10.52 5.82
CA GLY A 482 37.24 11.17 4.53
C GLY A 482 35.78 11.23 4.14
N ALA A 483 34.86 10.65 4.94
CA ALA A 483 33.43 10.71 4.69
C ALA A 483 32.89 12.13 4.72
N LYS A 484 31.99 12.45 3.80
CA LYS A 484 31.26 13.72 3.75
C LYS A 484 29.81 13.51 4.22
N LYS A 485 29.35 14.37 5.10
CA LYS A 485 27.95 14.39 5.50
C LYS A 485 27.10 15.00 4.37
N VAL A 486 26.19 14.21 3.83
CA VAL A 486 25.26 14.59 2.74
C VAL A 486 23.96 15.13 3.30
N TYR A 487 23.42 14.47 4.34
CA TYR A 487 22.17 14.85 4.97
C TYR A 487 22.19 14.45 6.45
N GLU A 488 21.49 15.20 7.29
CA GLU A 488 21.28 14.81 8.70
C GLU A 488 19.91 15.24 9.22
N ILE A 489 19.41 14.47 10.18
CA ILE A 489 18.30 14.83 11.08
C ILE A 489 18.89 14.82 12.49
N GLY A 490 18.64 15.86 13.30
CA GLY A 490 19.34 16.07 14.56
C GLY A 490 20.76 16.55 14.35
N THR A 491 21.71 16.13 15.18
CA THR A 491 23.12 16.55 15.10
C THR A 491 24.05 15.34 15.08
N THR A 492 25.01 15.35 14.16
CA THR A 492 26.02 14.29 14.08
C THR A 492 27.44 14.88 13.98
N GLU A 493 28.36 14.26 14.73
CA GLU A 493 29.81 14.58 14.67
C GLU A 493 30.55 13.39 14.07
N VAL A 494 31.20 13.60 12.92
CA VAL A 494 31.96 12.59 12.20
C VAL A 494 33.43 12.71 12.52
N ALA A 495 34.05 11.66 13.08
CA ALA A 495 35.47 11.52 13.28
C ALA A 495 36.00 10.30 12.51
N ASP A 496 37.32 10.20 12.29
CA ASP A 496 37.93 9.18 11.41
C ASP A 496 37.45 7.73 11.69
N ASN A 497 37.21 7.39 12.95
CA ASN A 497 36.88 6.00 13.36
C ASN A 497 35.58 5.89 14.14
N LYS A 498 34.77 6.94 14.24
CA LYS A 498 33.48 6.93 14.92
C LYS A 498 32.59 8.08 14.50
N VAL A 499 31.29 7.88 14.65
CA VAL A 499 30.25 8.89 14.50
C VAL A 499 29.47 9.01 15.80
N LYS A 500 29.42 10.23 16.39
CA LYS A 500 28.53 10.55 17.49
C LYS A 500 27.23 11.08 16.94
N MET A 501 26.13 10.68 17.53
CA MET A 501 24.78 11.00 17.10
C MET A 501 23.96 11.48 18.28
N SER A 502 23.28 12.62 18.13
CA SER A 502 22.34 13.10 19.14
C SER A 502 21.14 12.15 19.29
N ALA A 503 20.34 12.33 20.32
CA ALA A 503 19.05 11.64 20.46
C ALA A 503 18.21 11.79 19.20
N GLN A 504 17.52 10.72 18.78
CA GLN A 504 16.63 10.68 17.61
C GLN A 504 17.23 11.35 16.36
N SER A 505 18.34 10.82 15.87
CA SER A 505 19.08 11.41 14.76
C SER A 505 19.39 10.41 13.64
N PHE A 506 19.64 10.97 12.46
CA PHE A 506 20.02 10.27 11.24
C PHE A 506 21.20 10.97 10.59
N ALA A 507 22.11 10.22 10.01
CA ALA A 507 23.17 10.75 9.16
C ALA A 507 23.28 9.94 7.86
N MET A 508 23.40 10.64 6.74
CA MET A 508 23.81 10.08 5.45
C MET A 508 25.22 10.55 5.14
N LEU A 509 26.15 9.62 5.05
CA LEU A 509 27.56 9.88 4.76
C LEU A 509 27.93 9.35 3.37
N GLU A 510 28.72 10.10 2.60
CA GLU A 510 29.27 9.69 1.31
C GLU A 510 30.78 9.45 1.45
N PHE A 511 31.26 8.32 0.88
CA PHE A 511 32.66 7.88 0.89
C PHE A 511 33.30 7.93 -0.48
#